data_652a8032e39f8a6181013682baa6b8fa
#
_entry.id   652a8032e39f8a6181013682baa6b8fa
#
_cell.length_a   1.000
_cell.length_b   1.000
_cell.length_c   1.000
_cell.angle_alpha   90.00
_cell.angle_beta   90.00
_cell.angle_gamma   90.00
#
_symmetry.space_group_name_H-M   'P 1'
#
loop_
_entity.id
_entity.type
_entity.pdbx_description
1 polymer ?
#
loop_
_entity_poly.entity_id
_entity_poly.type
_entity_poly.pdbx_seq_one_letter_code
_entity_poly.pdbx_strand_id
1 'polypeptide(L)'
;MKQKITTNITAHSGSDGTPDNSMEFVHYALTTSADALEIDVRLSSNHTLIISHDKTEASAIPLAQVFEAVKQHKGMRINCDLKEYDLEESVFLLSQEHQLPQGAILFSGSVNPHNLLNQPALKEIEIYWNVEECIPDIYACEAGKEQEKITESLAYKLVSEYKRHGISVININEKYLNPVFIEILKSEGIEISAWTVNDPKRIAQLIDLEIKNITTRCPVSALEIKRKKQTERSVSA
;
A
#
# COMPACT_ATOMS: atom_id res chain seq x y z
N MET A 1 -25.17 -0.21 16.64
CA MET A 1 -24.43 0.77 15.84
C MET A 1 -24.05 0.07 14.53
N LYS A 2 -24.31 0.68 13.37
CA LYS A 2 -24.00 0.08 12.07
C LYS A 2 -22.46 -0.02 11.93
N GLN A 3 -21.96 -1.23 11.76
CA GLN A 3 -20.52 -1.46 11.61
C GLN A 3 -20.07 -0.95 10.22
N LYS A 4 -19.27 0.10 10.20
CA LYS A 4 -18.71 0.68 8.97
C LYS A 4 -17.60 -0.20 8.45
N ILE A 5 -17.57 -0.46 7.15
CA ILE A 5 -16.42 -1.11 6.50
C ILE A 5 -15.23 -0.15 6.49
N THR A 6 -14.14 -0.56 7.12
CA THR A 6 -12.93 0.26 7.31
C THR A 6 -11.82 -0.04 6.31
N THR A 7 -11.97 -1.09 5.49
CA THR A 7 -10.98 -1.46 4.47
C THR A 7 -10.77 -0.31 3.48
N ASN A 8 -9.53 0.16 3.35
CA ASN A 8 -9.13 1.16 2.37
C ASN A 8 -8.99 0.54 0.98
N ILE A 9 -9.27 1.33 -0.05
CA ILE A 9 -9.01 0.98 -1.45
C ILE A 9 -7.93 1.92 -1.97
N THR A 10 -6.79 1.35 -2.35
CA THR A 10 -5.69 2.06 -2.99
C THR A 10 -5.67 1.77 -4.49
N ALA A 11 -5.73 2.82 -5.31
CA ALA A 11 -5.56 2.71 -6.76
C ALA A 11 -4.09 2.44 -7.06
N HIS A 12 -3.76 1.27 -7.61
CA HIS A 12 -2.41 0.93 -8.07
C HIS A 12 -2.07 1.71 -9.33
N SER A 13 -0.83 2.10 -9.49
CA SER A 13 -0.30 2.69 -10.72
C SER A 13 -0.77 1.91 -11.96
N GLY A 14 -1.24 2.61 -13.00
CA GLY A 14 -1.81 1.98 -14.20
C GLY A 14 -3.24 1.43 -14.04
N SER A 15 -3.99 1.90 -13.04
CA SER A 15 -5.38 1.48 -12.84
C SER A 15 -6.27 1.79 -14.04
N ASP A 16 -7.20 0.84 -14.31
CA ASP A 16 -8.25 0.93 -15.33
C ASP A 16 -7.74 1.32 -16.74
N GLY A 17 -6.50 0.87 -17.06
CA GLY A 17 -5.89 1.04 -18.38
C GLY A 17 -5.11 2.33 -18.58
N THR A 18 -4.93 3.16 -17.56
CA THR A 18 -4.01 4.29 -17.60
C THR A 18 -2.55 3.81 -17.63
N PRO A 19 -1.60 4.59 -18.16
CA PRO A 19 -0.18 4.23 -18.13
C PRO A 19 0.36 4.19 -16.69
N ASP A 20 1.24 3.22 -16.40
CA ASP A 20 1.92 3.13 -15.12
C ASP A 20 2.76 4.39 -14.85
N ASN A 21 2.83 4.82 -13.59
CA ASN A 21 3.64 5.95 -13.12
C ASN A 21 3.52 7.21 -14.02
N SER A 22 2.29 7.59 -14.36
CA SER A 22 1.97 8.70 -15.24
C SER A 22 1.08 9.75 -14.59
N MET A 23 1.16 10.98 -15.05
CA MET A 23 0.19 12.01 -14.62
C MET A 23 -1.23 11.71 -15.09
N GLU A 24 -1.41 10.95 -16.18
CA GLU A 24 -2.71 10.46 -16.61
C GLU A 24 -3.33 9.55 -15.55
N PHE A 25 -2.56 8.59 -15.01
CA PHE A 25 -2.99 7.78 -13.88
C PHE A 25 -3.31 8.64 -12.65
N VAL A 26 -2.42 9.56 -12.29
CA VAL A 26 -2.63 10.43 -11.11
C VAL A 26 -3.94 11.19 -11.23
N HIS A 27 -4.16 11.86 -12.37
CA HIS A 27 -5.41 12.60 -12.59
C HIS A 27 -6.63 11.68 -12.60
N TYR A 28 -6.52 10.49 -13.20
CA TYR A 28 -7.59 9.50 -13.16
C TYR A 28 -7.91 9.08 -11.72
N ALA A 29 -6.91 8.69 -10.93
CA ALA A 29 -7.10 8.26 -9.54
C ALA A 29 -7.80 9.35 -8.70
N LEU A 30 -7.46 10.62 -8.92
CA LEU A 30 -8.08 11.77 -8.26
C LEU A 30 -9.58 11.94 -8.61
N THR A 31 -10.06 11.40 -9.73
CA THR A 31 -11.50 11.39 -10.06
C THR A 31 -12.26 10.26 -9.37
N THR A 32 -11.57 9.27 -8.85
CA THR A 32 -12.17 8.15 -8.10
C THR A 32 -12.43 8.56 -6.65
N SER A 33 -13.11 7.70 -5.92
CA SER A 33 -13.27 7.83 -4.46
C SER A 33 -12.34 6.88 -3.72
N ALA A 34 -11.20 6.51 -4.31
CA ALA A 34 -10.19 5.69 -3.66
C ALA A 34 -9.61 6.42 -2.44
N ASP A 35 -9.23 5.66 -1.42
CA ASP A 35 -8.67 6.21 -0.18
C ASP A 35 -7.21 6.65 -0.38
N ALA A 36 -6.50 6.04 -1.35
CA ALA A 36 -5.14 6.41 -1.75
C ALA A 36 -4.88 6.08 -3.23
N LEU A 37 -3.87 6.73 -3.81
CA LEU A 37 -3.19 6.29 -5.02
C LEU A 37 -1.79 5.76 -4.67
N GLU A 38 -1.29 4.79 -5.42
CA GLU A 38 0.05 4.24 -5.24
C GLU A 38 0.90 4.53 -6.47
N ILE A 39 2.15 4.92 -6.23
CA ILE A 39 3.16 5.23 -7.23
C ILE A 39 4.52 4.72 -6.79
N ASP A 40 5.31 4.26 -7.76
CA ASP A 40 6.68 3.84 -7.56
C ASP A 40 7.62 5.04 -7.47
N VAL A 41 8.39 5.16 -6.40
CA VAL A 41 9.30 6.29 -6.16
C VAL A 41 10.76 5.86 -6.27
N ARG A 42 11.54 6.62 -7.06
CA ARG A 42 12.98 6.45 -7.24
C ARG A 42 13.73 7.77 -7.15
N LEU A 43 15.05 7.65 -7.00
CA LEU A 43 15.98 8.76 -7.18
C LEU A 43 16.60 8.68 -8.58
N SER A 44 16.49 9.75 -9.33
CA SER A 44 17.15 9.87 -10.64
C SER A 44 18.66 10.15 -10.51
N SER A 45 19.41 10.06 -11.59
CA SER A 45 20.87 10.32 -11.59
C SER A 45 21.23 11.75 -11.19
N ASN A 46 20.33 12.70 -11.37
CA ASN A 46 20.48 14.10 -10.94
C ASN A 46 19.92 14.37 -9.54
N HIS A 47 19.70 13.33 -8.74
CA HIS A 47 19.16 13.40 -7.38
C HIS A 47 17.76 14.02 -7.25
N THR A 48 16.93 13.92 -8.28
CA THR A 48 15.51 14.29 -8.22
C THR A 48 14.66 13.08 -7.91
N LEU A 49 13.70 13.20 -6.98
CA LEU A 49 12.68 12.17 -6.75
C LEU A 49 11.71 12.15 -7.92
N ILE A 50 11.56 10.98 -8.52
CA ILE A 50 10.76 10.72 -9.71
C ILE A 50 9.79 9.57 -9.47
N ILE A 51 8.73 9.48 -10.28
CA ILE A 51 7.86 8.30 -10.32
C ILE A 51 8.27 7.40 -11.49
N SER A 52 8.74 6.18 -11.17
CA SER A 52 9.13 5.17 -12.15
C SER A 52 9.30 3.80 -11.49
N HIS A 53 8.83 2.74 -12.14
CA HIS A 53 9.10 1.38 -11.69
C HIS A 53 10.55 0.98 -11.97
N ASP A 54 11.07 1.29 -13.15
CA ASP A 54 12.42 0.93 -13.58
C ASP A 54 13.40 2.09 -13.50
N LYS A 55 14.70 1.76 -13.49
CA LYS A 55 15.78 2.76 -13.54
C LYS A 55 15.90 3.37 -14.93
N THR A 56 14.89 4.12 -15.37
CA THR A 56 14.92 4.87 -16.62
C THR A 56 14.69 6.34 -16.35
N GLU A 57 15.41 7.20 -17.04
CA GLU A 57 15.35 8.65 -16.80
C GLU A 57 14.74 9.43 -17.96
N ALA A 58 14.55 8.81 -19.13
CA ALA A 58 14.29 9.51 -20.39
C ALA A 58 12.95 10.29 -20.45
N SER A 59 12.01 10.05 -19.52
CA SER A 59 10.73 10.79 -19.45
C SER A 59 10.10 10.72 -18.05
N ALA A 60 10.93 10.59 -17.03
CA ALA A 60 10.45 10.40 -15.67
C ALA A 60 9.80 11.68 -15.12
N ILE A 61 8.64 11.51 -14.52
CA ILE A 61 7.86 12.59 -13.94
C ILE A 61 8.40 12.86 -12.53
N PRO A 62 8.73 14.13 -12.18
CA PRO A 62 9.09 14.50 -10.82
C PRO A 62 7.95 14.21 -9.83
N LEU A 63 8.28 13.60 -8.67
CA LEU A 63 7.32 13.35 -7.59
C LEU A 63 6.62 14.63 -7.13
N ALA A 64 7.32 15.76 -7.19
CA ALA A 64 6.78 17.10 -6.92
C ALA A 64 5.50 17.42 -7.73
N GLN A 65 5.42 16.98 -8.99
CA GLN A 65 4.23 17.21 -9.82
C GLN A 65 3.02 16.40 -9.30
N VAL A 66 3.25 15.18 -8.79
CA VAL A 66 2.19 14.38 -8.16
C VAL A 66 1.71 15.06 -6.89
N PHE A 67 2.62 15.56 -6.06
CA PHE A 67 2.27 16.25 -4.82
C PHE A 67 1.43 17.51 -5.08
N GLU A 68 1.79 18.30 -6.09
CA GLU A 68 0.99 19.47 -6.49
C GLU A 68 -0.41 19.10 -6.98
N ALA A 69 -0.55 18.00 -7.73
CA ALA A 69 -1.86 17.53 -8.18
C ALA A 69 -2.72 17.04 -7.00
N VAL A 70 -2.15 16.23 -6.09
CA VAL A 70 -2.88 15.65 -4.96
C VAL A 70 -3.23 16.70 -3.90
N LYS A 71 -2.40 17.71 -3.67
CA LYS A 71 -2.63 18.82 -2.73
C LYS A 71 -3.99 19.49 -2.90
N GLN A 72 -4.48 19.54 -4.13
CA GLN A 72 -5.78 20.16 -4.45
C GLN A 72 -6.96 19.25 -4.11
N HIS A 73 -6.73 17.95 -3.77
CA HIS A 73 -7.76 16.95 -3.53
C HIS A 73 -7.76 16.49 -2.07
N LYS A 74 -8.67 17.06 -1.28
CA LYS A 74 -8.79 16.70 0.15
C LYS A 74 -9.19 15.24 0.34
N GLY A 75 -8.43 14.53 1.17
CA GLY A 75 -8.72 13.16 1.58
C GLY A 75 -8.05 12.06 0.76
N MET A 76 -7.48 12.36 -0.41
CA MET A 76 -6.64 11.42 -1.16
C MET A 76 -5.27 11.32 -0.50
N ARG A 77 -4.83 10.09 -0.24
CA ARG A 77 -3.47 9.80 0.25
C ARG A 77 -2.59 9.32 -0.90
N ILE A 78 -1.29 9.37 -0.71
CA ILE A 78 -0.30 8.84 -1.64
C ILE A 78 0.47 7.71 -0.94
N ASN A 79 0.39 6.50 -1.48
CA ASN A 79 1.32 5.43 -1.15
C ASN A 79 2.54 5.56 -2.03
N CYS A 80 3.64 6.05 -1.47
CA CYS A 80 4.93 6.09 -2.12
C CYS A 80 5.59 4.70 -1.96
N ASP A 81 5.53 3.88 -3.00
CA ASP A 81 6.20 2.59 -3.04
C ASP A 81 7.69 2.80 -3.37
N LEU A 82 8.53 2.79 -2.33
CA LEU A 82 9.95 3.07 -2.45
C LEU A 82 10.66 1.93 -3.16
N LYS A 83 11.29 2.22 -4.29
CA LYS A 83 12.06 1.22 -5.07
C LYS A 83 13.54 1.17 -4.70
N GLU A 84 13.96 2.01 -3.76
CA GLU A 84 15.31 2.11 -3.24
C GLU A 84 15.23 2.43 -1.74
N TYR A 85 16.20 1.91 -0.98
CA TYR A 85 16.30 2.22 0.45
C TYR A 85 16.70 3.68 0.69
N ASP A 86 16.41 4.16 1.88
CA ASP A 86 16.85 5.45 2.41
C ASP A 86 16.27 6.68 1.68
N LEU A 87 15.09 6.53 1.04
CA LEU A 87 14.35 7.62 0.41
C LEU A 87 13.32 8.29 1.33
N GLU A 88 13.00 7.69 2.48
CA GLU A 88 11.90 8.11 3.36
C GLU A 88 12.00 9.58 3.76
N GLU A 89 13.19 10.02 4.20
CA GLU A 89 13.41 11.41 4.61
C GLU A 89 13.25 12.37 3.44
N SER A 90 13.83 12.04 2.29
CA SER A 90 13.77 12.88 1.10
C SER A 90 12.34 13.07 0.60
N VAL A 91 11.54 11.99 0.60
CA VAL A 91 10.11 12.06 0.23
C VAL A 91 9.31 12.86 1.26
N PHE A 92 9.59 12.67 2.56
CA PHE A 92 8.94 13.42 3.62
C PHE A 92 9.25 14.93 3.50
N LEU A 93 10.52 15.31 3.35
CA LEU A 93 10.92 16.71 3.23
C LEU A 93 10.26 17.36 1.99
N LEU A 94 10.24 16.67 0.86
CA LEU A 94 9.54 17.14 -0.34
C LEU A 94 8.04 17.33 -0.08
N SER A 95 7.40 16.42 0.69
CA SER A 95 5.98 16.56 1.03
C SER A 95 5.70 17.80 1.89
N GLN A 96 6.62 18.14 2.79
CA GLN A 96 6.54 19.35 3.62
C GLN A 96 6.76 20.62 2.80
N GLU A 97 7.72 20.62 1.87
CA GLU A 97 7.97 21.73 0.94
C GLU A 97 6.72 22.03 0.11
N HIS A 98 6.04 20.98 -0.37
CA HIS A 98 4.78 21.11 -1.11
C HIS A 98 3.55 21.29 -0.22
N GLN A 99 3.72 21.39 1.11
CA GLN A 99 2.65 21.63 2.08
C GLN A 99 1.51 20.61 2.01
N LEU A 100 1.85 19.32 1.80
CA LEU A 100 0.87 18.27 1.90
C LEU A 100 0.34 18.17 3.34
N PRO A 101 -0.96 17.83 3.53
CA PRO A 101 -1.50 17.62 4.88
C PRO A 101 -0.76 16.51 5.62
N GLN A 102 -0.70 16.61 6.95
CA GLN A 102 -0.22 15.51 7.78
C GLN A 102 -1.00 14.22 7.49
N GLY A 103 -0.28 13.10 7.33
CA GLY A 103 -0.87 11.80 6.97
C GLY A 103 -1.27 11.67 5.50
N ALA A 104 -0.95 12.65 4.64
CA ALA A 104 -1.23 12.55 3.20
C ALA A 104 -0.34 11.51 2.49
N ILE A 105 0.85 11.21 3.03
CA ILE A 105 1.74 10.18 2.49
C ILE A 105 1.78 8.96 3.40
N LEU A 106 2.02 7.82 2.82
CA LEU A 106 2.40 6.58 3.47
C LEU A 106 3.46 5.89 2.62
N PHE A 107 4.18 4.94 3.21
CA PHE A 107 5.26 4.23 2.52
C PHE A 107 4.98 2.74 2.37
N SER A 108 5.41 2.17 1.24
CA SER A 108 5.59 0.73 1.01
C SER A 108 6.89 0.50 0.22
N GLY A 109 7.18 -0.74 -0.16
CA GLY A 109 8.39 -1.10 -0.89
C GLY A 109 9.63 -1.22 0.00
N SER A 110 10.78 -0.74 -0.48
CA SER A 110 12.09 -0.82 0.17
C SER A 110 12.22 0.21 1.31
N VAL A 111 11.39 0.05 2.34
CA VAL A 111 11.41 0.91 3.54
C VAL A 111 12.48 0.42 4.50
N ASN A 112 13.31 1.34 5.00
CA ASN A 112 14.28 1.06 6.05
C ASN A 112 13.70 1.41 7.44
N PRO A 113 13.28 0.42 8.25
CA PRO A 113 12.65 0.69 9.54
C PRO A 113 13.57 1.44 10.53
N HIS A 114 14.88 1.35 10.37
CA HIS A 114 15.83 2.06 11.24
C HIS A 114 15.78 3.58 11.03
N ASN A 115 15.53 4.05 9.80
CA ASN A 115 15.37 5.47 9.52
C ASN A 115 14.16 6.05 10.27
N LEU A 116 13.09 5.26 10.37
CA LEU A 116 11.86 5.67 11.05
C LEU A 116 12.02 5.77 12.57
N LEU A 117 12.77 4.84 13.17
CA LEU A 117 13.03 4.83 14.62
C LEU A 117 13.91 6.00 15.03
N ASN A 118 14.85 6.41 14.20
CA ASN A 118 15.83 7.44 14.51
C ASN A 118 15.37 8.86 14.18
N GLN A 119 14.29 9.02 13.42
CA GLN A 119 13.77 10.33 13.03
C GLN A 119 12.34 10.56 13.56
N PRO A 120 12.17 11.38 14.60
CA PRO A 120 10.86 11.62 15.21
C PRO A 120 9.79 12.09 14.23
N ALA A 121 10.18 12.87 13.21
CA ALA A 121 9.27 13.37 12.19
C ALA A 121 8.67 12.28 11.29
N LEU A 122 9.38 11.16 11.12
CA LEU A 122 8.91 10.03 10.32
C LEU A 122 8.05 9.04 11.10
N LYS A 123 8.02 9.11 12.44
CA LYS A 123 7.26 8.17 13.29
C LYS A 123 5.74 8.23 13.07
N GLU A 124 5.25 9.35 12.59
CA GLU A 124 3.82 9.57 12.32
C GLU A 124 3.38 9.05 10.92
N ILE A 125 4.35 8.64 10.08
CA ILE A 125 4.05 8.15 8.74
C ILE A 125 3.63 6.68 8.82
N GLU A 126 2.47 6.36 8.27
CA GLU A 126 1.98 4.99 8.18
C GLU A 126 2.82 4.20 7.15
N ILE A 127 3.18 2.96 7.52
CA ILE A 127 3.99 2.09 6.68
C ILE A 127 3.25 0.80 6.43
N TYR A 128 3.15 0.46 5.16
CA TYR A 128 2.76 -0.87 4.68
C TYR A 128 4.05 -1.63 4.34
N TRP A 129 4.64 -2.29 5.35
CA TRP A 129 5.96 -2.89 5.21
C TRP A 129 5.88 -4.23 4.47
N ASN A 130 6.67 -4.36 3.42
CA ASN A 130 6.66 -5.55 2.58
C ASN A 130 7.23 -6.75 3.32
N VAL A 131 6.58 -7.91 3.19
CA VAL A 131 7.00 -9.15 3.88
C VAL A 131 8.36 -9.65 3.41
N GLU A 132 8.72 -9.40 2.15
CA GLU A 132 10.01 -9.74 1.57
C GLU A 132 11.18 -8.97 2.18
N GLU A 133 10.94 -7.82 2.79
CA GLU A 133 11.94 -7.07 3.56
C GLU A 133 12.35 -7.81 4.85
N CYS A 134 11.44 -8.62 5.40
CA CYS A 134 11.71 -9.45 6.57
C CYS A 134 12.23 -10.82 6.19
N ILE A 135 11.69 -11.39 5.11
CA ILE A 135 11.96 -12.74 4.64
C ILE A 135 12.11 -12.69 3.11
N PRO A 136 13.34 -12.43 2.62
CA PRO A 136 13.58 -12.18 1.19
C PRO A 136 13.07 -13.28 0.25
N ASP A 137 13.11 -14.54 0.70
CA ASP A 137 12.71 -15.69 -0.10
C ASP A 137 11.26 -16.13 0.12
N ILE A 138 10.42 -15.28 0.76
CA ILE A 138 9.05 -15.67 1.12
C ILE A 138 8.20 -16.09 -0.08
N TYR A 139 8.51 -15.54 -1.26
CA TYR A 139 7.83 -15.85 -2.53
C TYR A 139 8.60 -16.85 -3.42
N ALA A 140 9.78 -17.31 -3.01
CA ALA A 140 10.63 -18.17 -3.83
C ALA A 140 10.07 -19.59 -4.05
N CYS A 141 9.05 -19.98 -3.30
CA CYS A 141 8.36 -21.28 -3.43
C CYS A 141 7.41 -21.37 -4.64
N GLU A 142 7.38 -20.40 -5.54
CA GLU A 142 6.46 -20.37 -6.70
C GLU A 142 6.77 -21.37 -7.83
N ALA A 143 7.94 -21.96 -7.87
CA ALA A 143 8.34 -22.85 -8.96
C ALA A 143 7.83 -24.30 -8.77
N GLY A 144 6.52 -24.53 -8.97
CA GLY A 144 6.00 -25.84 -9.38
C GLY A 144 5.53 -26.79 -8.28
N LYS A 145 5.30 -26.35 -7.05
CA LYS A 145 4.58 -27.10 -6.01
C LYS A 145 3.38 -26.31 -5.54
N GLU A 146 2.29 -27.05 -5.16
CA GLU A 146 1.12 -26.48 -4.48
C GLU A 146 1.56 -25.40 -3.51
N GLN A 147 0.94 -24.22 -3.60
CA GLN A 147 1.19 -23.04 -2.76
C GLN A 147 1.59 -23.50 -1.35
N GLU A 148 2.87 -23.47 -1.03
CA GLU A 148 3.29 -23.67 0.36
C GLU A 148 2.72 -22.48 1.12
N LYS A 149 1.61 -22.74 1.76
CA LYS A 149 0.92 -21.81 2.63
C LYS A 149 1.93 -21.27 3.62
N ILE A 150 1.94 -19.97 3.84
CA ILE A 150 2.70 -19.39 4.95
C ILE A 150 2.35 -20.21 6.20
N THR A 151 3.34 -20.88 6.75
CA THR A 151 3.15 -21.73 7.94
C THR A 151 2.90 -20.87 9.17
N GLU A 152 2.31 -21.44 10.21
CA GLU A 152 2.12 -20.75 11.50
C GLU A 152 3.47 -20.24 12.05
N SER A 153 4.52 -21.04 11.98
CA SER A 153 5.87 -20.66 12.44
C SER A 153 6.39 -19.42 11.68
N LEU A 154 6.17 -19.35 10.37
CA LEU A 154 6.57 -18.21 9.56
C LEU A 154 5.73 -16.98 9.88
N ALA A 155 4.42 -17.17 10.13
CA ALA A 155 3.54 -16.08 10.55
C ALA A 155 4.00 -15.45 11.87
N TYR A 156 4.33 -16.24 12.88
CA TYR A 156 4.84 -15.74 14.16
C TYR A 156 6.21 -15.09 14.04
N LYS A 157 7.07 -15.57 13.15
CA LYS A 157 8.35 -14.92 12.84
C LYS A 157 8.13 -13.52 12.26
N LEU A 158 7.23 -13.37 11.29
CA LEU A 158 6.85 -12.07 10.72
C LEU A 158 6.30 -11.14 11.81
N VAL A 159 5.34 -11.60 12.61
CA VAL A 159 4.77 -10.83 13.74
C VAL A 159 5.86 -10.31 14.66
N SER A 160 6.82 -11.17 15.03
CA SER A 160 7.95 -10.77 15.89
C SER A 160 8.79 -9.64 15.28
N GLU A 161 9.11 -9.74 14.00
CA GLU A 161 9.89 -8.72 13.30
C GLU A 161 9.14 -7.39 13.21
N TYR A 162 7.86 -7.43 12.83
CA TYR A 162 7.03 -6.23 12.76
C TYR A 162 6.91 -5.51 14.10
N LYS A 163 6.66 -6.25 15.18
CA LYS A 163 6.60 -5.70 16.54
C LYS A 163 7.94 -5.11 16.98
N ARG A 164 9.05 -5.78 16.63
CA ARG A 164 10.41 -5.28 16.94
C ARG A 164 10.70 -3.93 16.30
N HIS A 165 10.17 -3.68 15.12
CA HIS A 165 10.33 -2.42 14.39
C HIS A 165 9.19 -1.42 14.65
N GLY A 166 8.22 -1.75 15.49
CA GLY A 166 7.09 -0.86 15.80
C GLY A 166 6.15 -0.64 14.61
N ILE A 167 6.17 -1.54 13.61
CA ILE A 167 5.33 -1.47 12.42
C ILE A 167 4.10 -2.36 12.64
N SER A 168 2.91 -1.85 12.29
CA SER A 168 1.64 -2.52 12.54
C SER A 168 0.93 -3.01 11.29
N VAL A 169 1.41 -2.69 10.10
CA VAL A 169 0.77 -3.08 8.83
C VAL A 169 1.71 -3.89 7.97
N ILE A 170 1.35 -5.15 7.73
CA ILE A 170 2.04 -6.02 6.77
C ILE A 170 1.55 -5.75 5.35
N ASN A 171 2.47 -5.63 4.37
CA ASN A 171 2.14 -5.53 2.96
C ASN A 171 2.54 -6.81 2.24
N ILE A 172 1.56 -7.49 1.61
CA ILE A 172 1.77 -8.85 1.10
C ILE A 172 1.04 -9.10 -0.23
N ASN A 173 1.64 -9.90 -1.10
CA ASN A 173 0.96 -10.42 -2.27
C ASN A 173 -0.24 -11.27 -1.84
N GLU A 174 -1.42 -10.95 -2.37
CA GLU A 174 -2.71 -11.53 -1.97
C GLU A 174 -2.79 -13.06 -2.10
N LYS A 175 -2.00 -13.64 -3.01
CA LYS A 175 -1.94 -15.09 -3.24
C LYS A 175 -1.47 -15.86 -2.01
N TYR A 176 -0.69 -15.23 -1.14
CA TYR A 176 -0.14 -15.84 0.08
C TYR A 176 -1.04 -15.67 1.31
N LEU A 177 -2.12 -14.88 1.19
CA LEU A 177 -3.09 -14.70 2.26
C LEU A 177 -4.04 -15.90 2.34
N ASN A 178 -3.79 -16.77 3.32
CA ASN A 178 -4.71 -17.85 3.70
C ASN A 178 -5.42 -17.51 5.02
N PRO A 179 -6.55 -18.18 5.35
CA PRO A 179 -7.34 -17.87 6.55
C PRO A 179 -6.55 -17.98 7.86
N VAL A 180 -5.71 -18.98 8.01
CA VAL A 180 -4.91 -19.21 9.22
C VAL A 180 -3.92 -18.07 9.42
N PHE A 181 -3.23 -17.66 8.36
CA PHE A 181 -2.28 -16.54 8.41
C PHE A 181 -2.97 -15.24 8.79
N ILE A 182 -4.13 -14.95 8.18
CA ILE A 182 -4.93 -13.75 8.50
C ILE A 182 -5.36 -13.76 9.98
N GLU A 183 -5.80 -14.91 10.50
CA GLU A 183 -6.23 -15.04 11.89
C GLU A 183 -5.07 -14.78 12.87
N ILE A 184 -3.89 -15.35 12.61
CA ILE A 184 -2.69 -15.10 13.41
C ILE A 184 -2.34 -13.61 13.42
N LEU A 185 -2.25 -12.97 12.27
CA LEU A 185 -1.91 -11.55 12.18
C LEU A 185 -2.89 -10.69 12.97
N LYS A 186 -4.20 -10.95 12.82
CA LYS A 186 -5.24 -10.21 13.53
C LYS A 186 -5.18 -10.43 15.04
N SER A 187 -4.97 -11.67 15.49
CA SER A 187 -4.86 -11.97 16.93
C SER A 187 -3.68 -11.28 17.58
N GLU A 188 -2.63 -11.00 16.80
CA GLU A 188 -1.41 -10.33 17.24
C GLU A 188 -1.45 -8.81 17.03
N GLY A 189 -2.57 -8.26 16.54
CA GLY A 189 -2.77 -6.83 16.31
C GLY A 189 -2.03 -6.28 15.09
N ILE A 190 -1.65 -7.14 14.14
CA ILE A 190 -1.04 -6.75 12.87
C ILE A 190 -2.14 -6.59 11.81
N GLU A 191 -2.23 -5.42 11.22
CA GLU A 191 -3.13 -5.12 10.12
C GLU A 191 -2.56 -5.60 8.77
N ILE A 192 -3.41 -5.80 7.78
CA ILE A 192 -3.03 -6.39 6.49
C ILE A 192 -3.33 -5.42 5.36
N SER A 193 -2.32 -5.11 4.55
CA SER A 193 -2.42 -4.51 3.22
C SER A 193 -2.11 -5.58 2.18
N ALA A 194 -2.98 -5.77 1.20
CA ALA A 194 -2.84 -6.79 0.15
C ALA A 194 -2.69 -6.17 -1.24
N TRP A 195 -1.75 -6.71 -2.04
CA TRP A 195 -1.48 -6.29 -3.42
C TRP A 195 -1.20 -7.49 -4.34
N THR A 196 -1.41 -7.43 -5.66
CA THR A 196 -2.36 -6.56 -6.34
C THR A 196 -3.62 -7.35 -6.56
N VAL A 197 -4.73 -6.94 -5.98
CA VAL A 197 -5.97 -7.70 -5.94
C VAL A 197 -6.93 -7.18 -7.00
N ASN A 198 -7.11 -7.92 -8.09
CA ASN A 198 -7.97 -7.49 -9.21
C ASN A 198 -9.23 -8.36 -9.40
N ASP A 199 -9.25 -9.56 -8.82
CA ASP A 199 -10.44 -10.42 -8.88
C ASP A 199 -11.56 -9.88 -7.97
N PRO A 200 -12.76 -9.57 -8.52
CA PRO A 200 -13.89 -9.07 -7.75
C PRO A 200 -14.32 -9.97 -6.58
N LYS A 201 -14.22 -11.29 -6.73
CA LYS A 201 -14.55 -12.24 -5.66
C LYS A 201 -13.53 -12.16 -4.54
N ARG A 202 -12.26 -12.03 -4.88
CA ARG A 202 -11.18 -11.90 -3.90
C ARG A 202 -11.27 -10.56 -3.16
N ILE A 203 -11.53 -9.46 -3.87
CA ILE A 203 -11.80 -8.16 -3.26
C ILE A 203 -12.95 -8.26 -2.26
N ALA A 204 -14.08 -8.87 -2.65
CA ALA A 204 -15.22 -9.06 -1.77
C ALA A 204 -14.88 -9.86 -0.52
N GLN A 205 -14.11 -10.96 -0.68
CA GLN A 205 -13.64 -11.80 0.43
C GLN A 205 -12.74 -11.03 1.40
N LEU A 206 -11.78 -10.26 0.89
CA LEU A 206 -10.84 -9.51 1.72
C LEU A 206 -11.53 -8.36 2.46
N ILE A 207 -12.55 -7.74 1.87
CA ILE A 207 -13.42 -6.76 2.55
C ILE A 207 -14.19 -7.42 3.70
N ASP A 208 -14.73 -8.63 3.50
CA ASP A 208 -15.42 -9.37 4.57
C ASP A 208 -14.49 -9.76 5.71
N LEU A 209 -13.26 -10.06 5.37
CA LEU A 209 -12.18 -10.31 6.33
C LEU A 209 -11.66 -9.01 6.99
N GLU A 210 -12.20 -7.86 6.64
CA GLU A 210 -11.85 -6.56 7.26
C GLU A 210 -10.35 -6.28 7.28
N ILE A 211 -9.64 -6.59 6.18
CA ILE A 211 -8.23 -6.21 6.07
C ILE A 211 -8.11 -4.68 5.95
N LYS A 212 -6.96 -4.15 6.33
CA LYS A 212 -6.68 -2.70 6.36
C LYS A 212 -6.77 -2.04 4.99
N ASN A 213 -6.14 -2.65 3.97
CA ASN A 213 -6.01 -2.06 2.66
C ASN A 213 -6.02 -3.09 1.54
N ILE A 214 -6.62 -2.72 0.41
CA ILE A 214 -6.57 -3.44 -0.86
C ILE A 214 -5.99 -2.52 -1.91
N THR A 215 -4.80 -2.85 -2.44
CA THR A 215 -4.20 -2.19 -3.61
C THR A 215 -4.65 -2.92 -4.87
N THR A 216 -5.27 -2.21 -5.81
CA THR A 216 -5.91 -2.80 -6.98
C THR A 216 -5.75 -1.93 -8.24
N ARG A 217 -5.68 -2.59 -9.41
CA ARG A 217 -5.76 -1.92 -10.73
C ARG A 217 -7.21 -1.66 -11.18
N CYS A 218 -8.20 -2.07 -10.37
CA CYS A 218 -9.63 -1.89 -10.67
C CYS A 218 -10.33 -1.12 -9.53
N PRO A 219 -9.89 0.10 -9.16
CA PRO A 219 -10.36 0.82 -7.98
C PRO A 219 -11.87 1.12 -8.05
N VAL A 220 -12.41 1.45 -9.21
CA VAL A 220 -13.85 1.72 -9.37
C VAL A 220 -14.68 0.49 -9.03
N SER A 221 -14.32 -0.68 -9.56
CA SER A 221 -14.98 -1.95 -9.25
C SER A 221 -14.87 -2.30 -7.76
N ALA A 222 -13.68 -2.12 -7.16
CA ALA A 222 -13.48 -2.37 -5.73
C ALA A 222 -14.34 -1.48 -4.83
N LEU A 223 -14.47 -0.21 -5.17
CA LEU A 223 -15.33 0.75 -4.47
C LEU A 223 -16.83 0.41 -4.59
N GLU A 224 -17.26 -0.09 -5.74
CA GLU A 224 -18.62 -0.56 -5.93
C GLU A 224 -18.93 -1.79 -5.05
N ILE A 225 -18.01 -2.75 -5.00
CA ILE A 225 -18.11 -3.92 -4.11
C ILE A 225 -18.17 -3.47 -2.65
N LYS A 226 -17.28 -2.57 -2.21
CA LYS A 226 -17.26 -2.01 -0.86
C LYS A 226 -18.59 -1.35 -0.51
N ARG A 227 -19.17 -0.55 -1.43
CA ARG A 227 -20.48 0.09 -1.24
C ARG A 227 -21.63 -0.91 -1.12
N LYS A 228 -21.69 -1.92 -1.99
CA LYS A 228 -22.71 -2.98 -1.91
C LYS A 228 -22.68 -3.69 -0.56
N LYS A 229 -21.49 -4.14 -0.12
CA LYS A 229 -21.33 -4.79 1.18
C LYS A 229 -21.69 -3.88 2.36
N GLN A 230 -21.38 -2.60 2.29
CA GLN A 230 -21.78 -1.63 3.32
C GLN A 230 -23.31 -1.51 3.40
N THR A 231 -24.01 -1.54 2.26
CA THR A 231 -25.48 -1.50 2.20
C THR A 231 -26.07 -2.78 2.79
N GLU A 232 -25.54 -3.95 2.43
CA GLU A 232 -25.97 -5.26 2.95
C GLU A 232 -25.84 -5.33 4.47
N ARG A 233 -24.70 -4.93 5.03
CA ARG A 233 -24.47 -4.83 6.49
C ARG A 233 -25.45 -3.84 7.17
N SER A 234 -25.89 -2.83 6.43
CA SER A 234 -26.81 -1.82 6.96
C SER A 234 -28.27 -2.29 6.98
N VAL A 235 -28.64 -3.28 6.17
CA VAL A 235 -29.99 -3.87 6.10
C VAL A 235 -30.13 -5.03 7.07
N SER A 236 -29.03 -5.76 7.36
CA SER A 236 -29.03 -6.96 8.22
C SER A 236 -28.89 -6.64 9.72
N ALA A 237 -28.70 -5.38 10.09
CA ALA A 237 -28.54 -4.89 11.47
C ALA A 237 -29.79 -4.09 11.94
#